data_c75abba2bb6cddc103b63d5b32e04ca4
#
_entry.id   c75abba2bb6cddc103b63d5b32e04ca4
#
_cell.length_a   1.000
_cell.length_b   1.000
_cell.length_c   1.000
_cell.angle_alpha   90.00
_cell.angle_beta   90.00
_cell.angle_gamma   90.00
#
_symmetry.space_group_name_H-M   'P 1'
#
loop_
_entity.id
_entity.type
_entity.pdbx_description
1 polymer ?
#
loop_
_entity_poly.entity_id
_entity_poly.type
_entity_poly.pdbx_seq_one_letter_code
_entity_poly.pdbx_strand_id
1 'polypeptide(L)'
;ILGVPKTIDGDIQVRDVEGNVLCAMSFGFHTAARAFATAIGNLCTDSSSDIKYWHICKVMGRVASHLALEVALQTHANMTLIGEDLADYTDQARLEKAQADNTKDYNAYGMTLRHLSRIICEAIVSRAALGKNYGVLVIPEGVLEFINEIQVFIIKLNTIIAEYNRTHDKDFHSTFLLLEDKLAYLRRLAQRSREDTSFRLWHTRDDDLFNDIPAFFQEGLLMERDSHGNFQFSQVETEKVLLGLVKDYLNILKEEGRYKIGIQKDYFRKKLDNAGLDPDRYGPVLFKNFGIDEYLLVKPGIISIKTLNQALKNAGLIKTGKKIPAAVEIVFKKSMPSFKTQVHFYGYDGRGNDPTRFDCIYTYNLGLTVFSLIANGATGQMAAIKNLDMDFSSWKPIGIPIAPLMHLEERKGKLALVIEKSIVDVDSIAFRVVKAQRGKWLAAMPGDDHYRRPGPIRFTGKSEEERPITLELNAIGATD
;
A
#
# COMPACT_ATOMS: atom_id res chain seq x y z
N ILE A 1 -4.13 37.01 -10.99
CA ILE A 1 -4.33 35.74 -10.25
C ILE A 1 -2.96 35.17 -9.92
N LEU A 2 -2.75 34.79 -8.67
CA LEU A 2 -1.60 34.06 -8.19
C LEU A 2 -2.06 32.78 -7.47
N GLY A 3 -1.28 31.72 -7.61
CA GLY A 3 -1.52 30.44 -6.96
C GLY A 3 -0.51 30.15 -5.86
N VAL A 4 -0.82 29.21 -4.98
CA VAL A 4 0.11 28.60 -4.02
C VAL A 4 -0.06 27.08 -4.06
N PRO A 5 1.00 26.28 -3.88
CA PRO A 5 0.94 24.83 -3.95
C PRO A 5 0.30 24.23 -2.67
N LYS A 6 -1.03 24.02 -2.70
CA LYS A 6 -1.82 23.53 -1.55
C LYS A 6 -2.36 22.13 -1.83
N THR A 7 -1.76 21.13 -1.23
CA THR A 7 -2.28 19.75 -1.10
C THR A 7 -1.44 18.98 -0.08
N ILE A 8 -2.05 18.06 0.65
CA ILE A 8 -1.29 17.15 1.51
C ILE A 8 -0.71 15.96 0.74
N ASP A 9 -1.14 15.72 -0.49
CA ASP A 9 -0.78 14.52 -1.27
C ASP A 9 0.66 14.55 -1.77
N GLY A 10 1.33 15.73 -1.77
CA GLY A 10 2.70 15.89 -2.26
C GLY A 10 2.84 15.83 -3.78
N ASP A 11 1.71 15.88 -4.50
CA ASP A 11 1.60 15.69 -5.93
C ASP A 11 1.79 16.95 -6.77
N ILE A 12 2.09 18.10 -6.16
CA ILE A 12 2.51 19.33 -6.84
C ILE A 12 4.02 19.46 -6.73
N GLN A 13 4.73 18.92 -7.71
CA GLN A 13 6.17 19.05 -7.85
C GLN A 13 6.48 19.64 -9.23
N VAL A 14 7.40 20.59 -9.31
CA VAL A 14 7.74 21.26 -10.57
C VAL A 14 9.25 21.26 -10.73
N ARG A 15 9.69 20.85 -11.92
CA ARG A 15 11.09 20.93 -12.37
C ARG A 15 11.17 21.79 -13.63
N ASP A 16 12.32 22.42 -13.85
CA ASP A 16 12.59 23.08 -15.13
C ASP A 16 13.04 22.06 -16.20
N VAL A 17 13.31 22.55 -17.39
CA VAL A 17 13.73 21.73 -18.53
C VAL A 17 15.12 21.07 -18.33
N GLU A 18 15.90 21.58 -17.38
CA GLU A 18 17.21 21.06 -17.01
C GLU A 18 17.11 20.05 -15.86
N GLY A 19 15.89 19.83 -15.32
CA GLY A 19 15.63 18.93 -14.20
C GLY A 19 15.78 19.58 -12.82
N ASN A 20 16.11 20.87 -12.72
CA ASN A 20 16.23 21.55 -11.43
C ASN A 20 14.87 21.69 -10.76
N VAL A 21 14.82 21.46 -9.45
CA VAL A 21 13.59 21.56 -8.67
C VAL A 21 13.20 23.02 -8.47
N LEU A 22 12.05 23.42 -8.99
CA LEU A 22 11.43 24.73 -8.78
C LEU A 22 10.43 24.74 -7.63
N CYS A 23 9.62 23.68 -7.51
CA CYS A 23 8.74 23.42 -6.38
C CYS A 23 8.89 21.96 -5.98
N ALA A 24 9.44 21.70 -4.81
CA ALA A 24 9.71 20.34 -4.34
C ALA A 24 8.47 19.66 -3.77
N MET A 25 7.56 20.42 -3.18
CA MET A 25 6.34 19.90 -2.56
C MET A 25 5.33 21.02 -2.29
N SER A 26 4.12 20.62 -2.03
CA SER A 26 3.04 21.48 -1.53
C SER A 26 3.08 21.61 0.00
N PHE A 27 2.56 22.72 0.52
CA PHE A 27 2.41 22.87 1.96
C PHE A 27 1.29 21.98 2.52
N GLY A 28 1.44 21.58 3.78
CA GLY A 28 0.57 20.65 4.48
C GLY A 28 0.98 19.18 4.32
N PHE A 29 1.84 18.85 3.34
CA PHE A 29 2.36 17.50 3.13
C PHE A 29 3.13 17.00 4.36
N HIS A 30 4.09 17.77 4.84
CA HIS A 30 4.92 17.37 5.98
C HIS A 30 4.09 17.21 7.26
N THR A 31 3.14 18.12 7.50
CA THR A 31 2.23 18.06 8.65
C THR A 31 1.42 16.75 8.63
N ALA A 32 0.79 16.43 7.50
CA ALA A 32 -0.02 15.21 7.37
C ALA A 32 0.86 13.95 7.50
N ALA A 33 1.99 13.91 6.80
CA ALA A 33 2.92 12.79 6.85
C ALA A 33 3.44 12.56 8.28
N ARG A 34 3.74 13.64 9.02
CA ARG A 34 4.21 13.58 10.40
C ARG A 34 3.14 13.07 11.35
N ALA A 35 1.89 13.54 11.21
CA ALA A 35 0.76 13.05 11.98
C ALA A 35 0.54 11.54 11.78
N PHE A 36 0.51 11.09 10.52
CA PHE A 36 0.36 9.68 10.18
C PHE A 36 1.53 8.86 10.69
N ALA A 37 2.76 9.31 10.49
CA ALA A 37 3.95 8.61 10.97
C ALA A 37 3.99 8.50 12.50
N THR A 38 3.52 9.51 13.23
CA THR A 38 3.41 9.46 14.69
C THR A 38 2.46 8.34 15.13
N ALA A 39 1.26 8.31 14.57
CA ALA A 39 0.26 7.31 14.92
C ALA A 39 0.68 5.90 14.49
N ILE A 40 1.16 5.74 13.26
CA ILE A 40 1.60 4.44 12.72
C ILE A 40 2.86 3.94 13.43
N GLY A 41 3.80 4.81 13.76
CA GLY A 41 4.98 4.47 14.54
C GLY A 41 4.64 3.97 15.94
N ASN A 42 3.60 4.54 16.58
CA ASN A 42 3.07 4.03 17.85
C ASN A 42 2.53 2.61 17.69
N LEU A 43 1.79 2.32 16.61
CA LEU A 43 1.32 0.95 16.30
C LEU A 43 2.49 -0.01 16.02
N CYS A 44 3.54 0.45 15.34
CA CYS A 44 4.75 -0.35 15.15
C CYS A 44 5.38 -0.75 16.49
N THR A 45 5.35 0.12 17.48
CA THR A 45 5.87 -0.15 18.83
C THR A 45 4.91 -1.04 19.63
N ASP A 46 3.61 -0.74 19.63
CA ASP A 46 2.59 -1.47 20.37
C ASP A 46 2.39 -2.91 19.86
N SER A 47 2.56 -3.14 18.55
CA SER A 47 2.42 -4.46 17.94
C SER A 47 3.30 -5.54 18.57
N SER A 48 4.38 -5.16 19.28
CA SER A 48 5.23 -6.08 20.02
C SER A 48 4.65 -6.46 21.38
N SER A 49 3.81 -5.62 21.97
CA SER A 49 3.15 -5.86 23.26
C SER A 49 1.93 -6.74 23.06
N ASP A 50 1.11 -6.44 22.07
CA ASP A 50 -0.03 -7.26 21.64
C ASP A 50 0.28 -8.04 20.37
N ILE A 51 1.08 -9.10 20.50
CA ILE A 51 1.58 -9.97 19.41
C ILE A 51 0.48 -10.73 18.63
N LYS A 52 -0.72 -10.19 18.55
CA LYS A 52 -1.91 -10.85 17.98
C LYS A 52 -2.36 -10.31 16.63
N TYR A 53 -2.06 -9.04 16.33
CA TYR A 53 -2.72 -8.33 15.21
C TYR A 53 -1.73 -7.90 14.13
N TRP A 54 -2.24 -7.94 12.91
CA TRP A 54 -1.72 -7.13 11.83
C TRP A 54 -2.52 -5.82 11.76
N HIS A 55 -1.84 -4.71 11.94
CA HIS A 55 -2.42 -3.37 11.78
C HIS A 55 -2.34 -2.97 10.32
N ILE A 56 -3.50 -2.72 9.73
CA ILE A 56 -3.63 -2.32 8.33
C ILE A 56 -3.92 -0.82 8.34
N CYS A 57 -2.94 -0.05 7.93
CA CYS A 57 -2.95 1.41 8.00
C CYS A 57 -3.16 1.98 6.59
N LYS A 58 -4.40 2.37 6.27
CA LYS A 58 -4.69 3.12 5.04
C LYS A 58 -4.37 4.59 5.26
N VAL A 59 -3.48 5.16 4.42
CA VAL A 59 -3.12 6.58 4.46
C VAL A 59 -3.74 7.31 3.28
N MET A 60 -4.22 8.53 3.51
CA MET A 60 -4.76 9.39 2.47
C MET A 60 -3.72 9.64 1.38
N GLY A 61 -4.17 9.91 0.17
CA GLY A 61 -3.35 10.10 -1.03
C GLY A 61 -4.01 9.38 -2.21
N ARG A 62 -4.73 10.15 -3.05
CA ARG A 62 -5.64 9.59 -4.06
C ARG A 62 -4.95 9.07 -5.30
N VAL A 63 -3.93 9.78 -5.78
CA VAL A 63 -3.32 9.55 -7.10
C VAL A 63 -1.86 9.15 -7.00
N ALA A 64 -1.18 9.54 -5.93
CA ALA A 64 0.24 9.29 -5.75
C ALA A 64 0.54 8.79 -4.34
N SER A 65 1.57 7.97 -4.22
CA SER A 65 1.94 7.32 -2.96
C SER A 65 2.97 8.12 -2.14
N HIS A 66 3.12 9.43 -2.37
CA HIS A 66 4.13 10.25 -1.67
C HIS A 66 3.98 10.21 -0.15
N LEU A 67 2.73 10.31 0.38
CA LEU A 67 2.48 10.20 1.82
C LEU A 67 2.87 8.82 2.37
N ALA A 68 2.53 7.75 1.64
CA ALA A 68 2.93 6.40 2.05
C ALA A 68 4.45 6.21 2.03
N LEU A 69 5.14 6.79 1.04
CA LEU A 69 6.60 6.77 0.94
C LEU A 69 7.25 7.50 2.13
N GLU A 70 6.78 8.71 2.44
CA GLU A 70 7.29 9.48 3.58
C GLU A 70 7.02 8.77 4.91
N VAL A 71 5.82 8.21 5.09
CA VAL A 71 5.48 7.40 6.27
C VAL A 71 6.38 6.18 6.39
N ALA A 72 6.69 5.48 5.28
CA ALA A 72 7.60 4.34 5.29
C ALA A 72 9.00 4.73 5.79
N LEU A 73 9.52 5.86 5.31
CA LEU A 73 10.83 6.39 5.70
C LEU A 73 10.88 6.82 7.17
N GLN A 74 9.78 7.36 7.69
CA GLN A 74 9.71 7.81 9.08
C GLN A 74 9.43 6.68 10.08
N THR A 75 8.71 5.63 9.69
CA THR A 75 8.23 4.59 10.62
C THR A 75 8.93 3.25 10.49
N HIS A 76 9.52 2.96 9.31
CA HIS A 76 10.03 1.65 8.94
C HIS A 76 8.99 0.54 9.18
N ALA A 77 7.71 0.79 8.85
CA ALA A 77 6.64 -0.18 8.97
C ALA A 77 7.01 -1.51 8.29
N ASN A 78 6.50 -2.62 8.81
CA ASN A 78 6.91 -3.96 8.34
C ASN A 78 6.69 -4.15 6.84
N MET A 79 5.63 -3.55 6.30
CA MET A 79 5.37 -3.51 4.87
C MET A 79 4.68 -2.21 4.51
N THR A 80 5.11 -1.57 3.43
CA THR A 80 4.45 -0.40 2.85
C THR A 80 4.27 -0.64 1.36
N LEU A 81 3.05 -0.48 0.87
CA LEU A 81 2.76 -0.53 -0.55
C LEU A 81 2.99 0.86 -1.15
N ILE A 82 3.63 0.90 -2.31
CA ILE A 82 3.80 2.08 -3.15
C ILE A 82 3.17 1.75 -4.49
N GLY A 83 2.13 2.50 -4.87
CA GLY A 83 1.32 2.19 -6.03
C GLY A 83 2.13 2.20 -7.32
N GLU A 84 3.03 3.16 -7.48
CA GLU A 84 3.88 3.33 -8.64
C GLU A 84 4.82 2.13 -8.87
N ASP A 85 5.35 1.54 -7.80
CA ASP A 85 6.15 0.30 -7.89
C ASP A 85 5.28 -0.92 -8.32
N LEU A 86 3.98 -0.88 -8.01
CA LEU A 86 3.04 -1.92 -8.45
C LEU A 86 2.68 -1.79 -9.93
N ALA A 87 2.60 -0.57 -10.45
CA ALA A 87 2.29 -0.31 -11.86
C ALA A 87 3.36 -0.88 -12.79
N ASP A 88 4.64 -0.78 -12.41
CA ASP A 88 5.77 -1.29 -13.19
C ASP A 88 6.03 -2.79 -12.99
N TYR A 89 5.19 -3.45 -12.22
CA TYR A 89 5.36 -4.88 -11.95
C TYR A 89 5.25 -5.73 -13.21
N THR A 90 6.16 -6.68 -13.33
CA THR A 90 6.15 -7.67 -14.42
C THR A 90 6.30 -9.08 -13.83
N ASP A 91 5.37 -9.96 -14.16
CA ASP A 91 5.41 -11.37 -13.76
C ASP A 91 6.36 -12.15 -14.69
N GLN A 92 7.63 -12.25 -14.28
CA GLN A 92 8.68 -12.91 -15.04
C GLN A 92 8.37 -14.39 -15.29
N ALA A 93 7.79 -15.10 -14.32
CA ALA A 93 7.46 -16.52 -14.46
C ALA A 93 6.40 -16.76 -15.56
N ARG A 94 5.42 -15.84 -15.67
CA ARG A 94 4.43 -15.89 -16.75
C ARG A 94 5.05 -15.58 -18.10
N LEU A 95 5.98 -14.61 -18.17
CA LEU A 95 6.68 -14.27 -19.41
C LEU A 95 7.55 -15.43 -19.88
N GLU A 96 8.32 -16.05 -19.00
CA GLU A 96 9.14 -17.22 -19.31
C GLU A 96 8.28 -18.38 -19.83
N LYS A 97 7.14 -18.64 -19.20
CA LYS A 97 6.19 -19.65 -19.66
C LYS A 97 5.61 -19.30 -21.03
N ALA A 98 5.18 -18.07 -21.25
CA ALA A 98 4.65 -17.63 -22.53
C ALA A 98 5.71 -17.72 -23.64
N GLN A 99 6.98 -17.40 -23.34
CA GLN A 99 8.09 -17.58 -24.27
C GLN A 99 8.32 -19.06 -24.60
N ALA A 100 8.30 -19.95 -23.59
CA ALA A 100 8.44 -21.39 -23.79
C ALA A 100 7.30 -21.96 -24.66
N ASP A 101 6.08 -21.47 -24.47
CA ASP A 101 4.88 -21.86 -25.23
C ASP A 101 4.75 -21.12 -26.59
N ASN A 102 5.72 -20.26 -26.93
CA ASN A 102 5.70 -19.38 -28.12
C ASN A 102 4.40 -18.55 -28.25
N THR A 103 3.91 -18.06 -27.12
CA THR A 103 2.68 -17.24 -26.98
C THR A 103 3.02 -15.87 -26.39
N LYS A 104 2.04 -14.94 -26.40
CA LYS A 104 2.15 -13.64 -25.72
C LYS A 104 1.15 -13.60 -24.56
N ASP A 105 1.63 -13.42 -23.35
CA ASP A 105 0.78 -13.21 -22.17
C ASP A 105 0.80 -11.73 -21.75
N TYR A 106 -0.17 -10.97 -22.24
CA TYR A 106 -0.31 -9.56 -21.89
C TYR A 106 -0.68 -9.34 -20.41
N ASN A 107 -1.22 -10.37 -19.71
CA ASN A 107 -1.53 -10.29 -18.30
C ASN A 107 -0.29 -10.48 -17.40
N ALA A 108 0.86 -10.73 -18.00
CA ALA A 108 2.14 -10.73 -17.27
C ALA A 108 2.62 -9.30 -16.94
N TYR A 109 2.06 -8.28 -17.58
CA TYR A 109 2.41 -6.89 -17.35
C TYR A 109 1.37 -6.22 -16.45
N GLY A 110 1.85 -5.54 -15.43
CA GLY A 110 1.04 -4.88 -14.41
C GLY A 110 0.60 -5.81 -13.26
N MET A 111 0.36 -5.19 -12.12
CA MET A 111 -0.06 -5.90 -10.90
C MET A 111 -1.54 -6.25 -10.97
N THR A 112 -1.89 -7.48 -10.58
CA THR A 112 -3.26 -7.92 -10.36
C THR A 112 -3.59 -7.98 -8.86
N LEU A 113 -4.86 -7.87 -8.50
CA LEU A 113 -5.31 -8.04 -7.10
C LEU A 113 -4.86 -9.38 -6.51
N ARG A 114 -4.95 -10.44 -7.31
CA ARG A 114 -4.53 -11.79 -6.91
C ARG A 114 -3.02 -11.86 -6.64
N HIS A 115 -2.23 -11.18 -7.44
CA HIS A 115 -0.77 -11.17 -7.29
C HIS A 115 -0.37 -10.34 -6.07
N LEU A 116 -0.96 -9.15 -5.92
CA LEU A 116 -0.73 -8.30 -4.76
C LEU A 116 -1.08 -9.02 -3.45
N SER A 117 -2.22 -9.72 -3.41
CA SER A 117 -2.59 -10.50 -2.22
C SER A 117 -1.58 -11.60 -1.90
N ARG A 118 -0.97 -12.24 -2.92
CA ARG A 118 0.11 -13.22 -2.71
C ARG A 118 1.36 -12.59 -2.10
N ILE A 119 1.79 -11.45 -2.63
CA ILE A 119 2.97 -10.73 -2.10
C ILE A 119 2.76 -10.40 -0.61
N ILE A 120 1.57 -9.92 -0.24
CA ILE A 120 1.23 -9.64 1.16
C ILE A 120 1.24 -10.94 1.99
N CYS A 121 0.65 -12.01 1.48
CA CYS A 121 0.63 -13.30 2.17
C CYS A 121 2.04 -13.87 2.37
N GLU A 122 2.91 -13.78 1.37
CA GLU A 122 4.30 -14.22 1.47
C GLU A 122 5.07 -13.42 2.53
N ALA A 123 4.84 -12.11 2.61
CA ALA A 123 5.40 -11.26 3.67
C ALA A 123 4.90 -11.68 5.07
N ILE A 124 3.60 -11.96 5.22
CA ILE A 124 3.00 -12.43 6.48
C ILE A 124 3.58 -13.79 6.87
N VAL A 125 3.63 -14.73 5.93
CA VAL A 125 4.13 -16.10 6.16
C VAL A 125 5.62 -16.11 6.51
N SER A 126 6.45 -15.33 5.80
CA SER A 126 7.88 -15.24 6.09
C SER A 126 8.14 -14.65 7.47
N ARG A 127 7.38 -13.61 7.85
CA ARG A 127 7.47 -13.03 9.20
C ARG A 127 6.98 -14.01 10.28
N ALA A 128 5.87 -14.72 10.04
CA ALA A 128 5.38 -15.75 10.95
C ALA A 128 6.40 -16.89 11.14
N ALA A 129 7.13 -17.25 10.10
CA ALA A 129 8.20 -18.25 10.17
C ALA A 129 9.32 -17.87 11.18
N LEU A 130 9.51 -16.57 11.41
CA LEU A 130 10.41 -16.02 12.45
C LEU A 130 9.71 -15.87 13.81
N GLY A 131 8.58 -16.52 14.04
CA GLY A 131 7.82 -16.43 15.30
C GLY A 131 6.99 -15.14 15.45
N LYS A 132 6.93 -14.29 14.42
CA LYS A 132 6.37 -12.93 14.46
C LYS A 132 5.08 -12.85 13.64
N ASN A 133 3.97 -13.42 14.15
CA ASN A 133 2.67 -13.42 13.45
C ASN A 133 1.87 -12.13 13.71
N TYR A 134 2.52 -10.99 13.62
CA TYR A 134 1.99 -9.65 13.84
C TYR A 134 2.82 -8.61 13.06
N GLY A 135 2.29 -7.43 12.84
CA GLY A 135 3.03 -6.36 12.17
C GLY A 135 2.14 -5.22 11.72
N VAL A 136 2.74 -4.30 10.97
CA VAL A 136 2.06 -3.12 10.40
C VAL A 136 2.24 -3.12 8.90
N LEU A 137 1.11 -3.03 8.19
CA LEU A 137 1.04 -2.87 6.74
C LEU A 137 0.44 -1.50 6.43
N VAL A 138 1.18 -0.66 5.71
CA VAL A 138 0.73 0.65 5.23
C VAL A 138 0.26 0.53 3.78
N ILE A 139 -0.92 1.05 3.50
CA ILE A 139 -1.56 1.02 2.19
C ILE A 139 -1.94 2.44 1.77
N PRO A 140 -1.46 2.97 0.63
CA PRO A 140 -1.98 4.23 0.10
C PRO A 140 -3.44 4.07 -0.32
N GLU A 141 -4.25 5.10 -0.09
CA GLU A 141 -5.69 5.10 -0.42
C GLU A 141 -5.95 4.76 -1.89
N GLY A 142 -5.15 5.31 -2.79
CA GLY A 142 -5.25 5.12 -4.23
C GLY A 142 -4.58 3.85 -4.77
N VAL A 143 -4.15 2.90 -3.92
CA VAL A 143 -3.40 1.71 -4.37
C VAL A 143 -4.09 0.92 -5.48
N LEU A 144 -5.41 0.90 -5.51
CA LEU A 144 -6.17 0.16 -6.53
C LEU A 144 -6.13 0.83 -7.91
N GLU A 145 -5.79 2.12 -8.00
CA GLU A 145 -5.55 2.79 -9.30
C GLU A 145 -4.36 2.18 -10.06
N PHE A 146 -3.43 1.55 -9.34
CA PHE A 146 -2.24 0.91 -9.89
C PHE A 146 -2.45 -0.58 -10.20
N ILE A 147 -3.66 -1.09 -10.00
CA ILE A 147 -4.02 -2.47 -10.31
C ILE A 147 -4.61 -2.54 -11.70
N ASN A 148 -3.97 -3.31 -12.57
CA ASN A 148 -4.31 -3.37 -14.00
C ASN A 148 -5.80 -3.66 -14.27
N GLU A 149 -6.39 -4.63 -13.58
CA GLU A 149 -7.80 -4.99 -13.73
C GLU A 149 -8.72 -3.81 -13.36
N ILE A 150 -8.37 -3.09 -12.30
CA ILE A 150 -9.17 -1.97 -11.80
C ILE A 150 -9.04 -0.75 -12.72
N GLN A 151 -7.84 -0.47 -13.22
CA GLN A 151 -7.62 0.60 -14.20
C GLN A 151 -8.48 0.38 -15.46
N VAL A 152 -8.50 -0.84 -15.97
CA VAL A 152 -9.32 -1.19 -17.14
C VAL A 152 -10.80 -0.93 -16.87
N PHE A 153 -11.31 -1.33 -15.70
CA PHE A 153 -12.70 -1.05 -15.31
C PHE A 153 -12.98 0.45 -15.19
N ILE A 154 -12.10 1.20 -14.53
CA ILE A 154 -12.26 2.66 -14.38
C ILE A 154 -12.35 3.34 -15.75
N ILE A 155 -11.44 3.01 -16.67
CA ILE A 155 -11.43 3.58 -18.02
C ILE A 155 -12.72 3.23 -18.76
N LYS A 156 -13.11 1.96 -18.79
CA LYS A 156 -14.33 1.49 -19.48
C LYS A 156 -15.58 2.13 -18.89
N LEU A 157 -15.72 2.14 -17.57
CA LEU A 157 -16.88 2.73 -16.90
C LEU A 157 -16.96 4.24 -17.12
N ASN A 158 -15.85 4.95 -17.07
CA ASN A 158 -15.82 6.38 -17.39
C ASN A 158 -16.29 6.64 -18.82
N THR A 159 -15.82 5.83 -19.78
CA THR A 159 -16.25 5.94 -21.18
C THR A 159 -17.75 5.64 -21.33
N ILE A 160 -18.27 4.61 -20.67
CA ILE A 160 -19.70 4.26 -20.68
C ILE A 160 -20.55 5.40 -20.11
N ILE A 161 -20.16 5.95 -18.96
CA ILE A 161 -20.89 7.04 -18.31
C ILE A 161 -20.86 8.29 -19.18
N ALA A 162 -19.69 8.65 -19.75
CA ALA A 162 -19.54 9.80 -20.63
C ALA A 162 -20.39 9.65 -21.90
N GLU A 163 -20.37 8.48 -22.54
CA GLU A 163 -21.18 8.19 -23.73
C GLU A 163 -22.68 8.24 -23.43
N TYR A 164 -23.09 7.71 -22.28
CA TYR A 164 -24.48 7.81 -21.82
C TYR A 164 -24.92 9.27 -21.67
N ASN A 165 -24.12 10.05 -20.94
CA ASN A 165 -24.43 11.47 -20.67
C ASN A 165 -24.43 12.33 -21.94
N ARG A 166 -23.67 11.93 -22.96
CA ARG A 166 -23.64 12.60 -24.28
C ARG A 166 -24.89 12.32 -25.12
N THR A 167 -25.48 11.14 -24.97
CA THR A 167 -26.54 10.61 -25.83
C THR A 167 -27.95 10.72 -25.24
N HIS A 168 -28.07 11.07 -23.94
CA HIS A 168 -29.34 11.13 -23.22
C HIS A 168 -29.53 12.48 -22.53
N ASP A 169 -30.78 12.92 -22.40
CA ASP A 169 -31.13 14.20 -21.74
C ASP A 169 -30.85 14.19 -20.23
N LYS A 170 -30.98 13.04 -19.59
CA LYS A 170 -30.65 12.84 -18.18
C LYS A 170 -29.33 12.12 -18.05
N ASP A 171 -28.49 12.58 -17.11
CA ASP A 171 -27.23 11.92 -16.82
C ASP A 171 -27.41 10.50 -16.26
N PHE A 172 -26.32 9.71 -16.34
CA PHE A 172 -26.30 8.31 -15.92
C PHE A 172 -26.70 8.11 -14.46
N HIS A 173 -26.19 8.93 -13.56
CA HIS A 173 -26.44 8.78 -12.12
C HIS A 173 -27.85 9.21 -11.71
N SER A 174 -28.40 10.21 -12.40
CA SER A 174 -29.80 10.64 -12.20
C SER A 174 -30.80 9.63 -12.81
N THR A 175 -30.38 8.84 -13.80
CA THR A 175 -31.23 7.81 -14.42
C THR A 175 -31.20 6.49 -13.67
N PHE A 176 -30.01 6.06 -13.22
CA PHE A 176 -29.80 4.81 -12.52
C PHE A 176 -29.43 5.08 -11.05
N LEU A 177 -30.43 5.11 -10.19
CA LEU A 177 -30.25 5.43 -8.77
C LEU A 177 -29.69 4.24 -7.97
N LEU A 178 -30.12 3.04 -8.30
CA LEU A 178 -29.73 1.80 -7.60
C LEU A 178 -28.58 1.10 -8.31
N LEU A 179 -27.75 0.40 -7.54
CA LEU A 179 -26.67 -0.43 -8.08
C LEU A 179 -27.24 -1.48 -9.07
N GLU A 180 -28.35 -2.10 -8.74
CA GLU A 180 -29.00 -3.12 -9.58
C GLU A 180 -29.36 -2.58 -10.97
N ASP A 181 -29.85 -1.35 -11.06
CA ASP A 181 -30.17 -0.69 -12.34
C ASP A 181 -28.93 -0.44 -13.18
N LYS A 182 -27.84 0.00 -12.54
CA LYS A 182 -26.53 0.21 -13.18
C LYS A 182 -25.96 -1.11 -13.72
N LEU A 183 -26.02 -2.17 -12.91
CA LEU A 183 -25.58 -3.51 -13.33
C LEU A 183 -26.45 -4.07 -14.45
N ALA A 184 -27.78 -3.86 -14.41
CA ALA A 184 -28.68 -4.26 -15.48
C ALA A 184 -28.36 -3.52 -16.78
N TYR A 185 -27.97 -2.26 -16.71
CA TYR A 185 -27.52 -1.50 -17.88
C TYR A 185 -26.22 -2.06 -18.46
N LEU A 186 -25.19 -2.33 -17.63
CA LEU A 186 -23.95 -2.96 -18.08
C LEU A 186 -24.17 -4.32 -18.72
N ARG A 187 -25.05 -5.14 -18.14
CA ARG A 187 -25.43 -6.44 -18.71
C ARG A 187 -26.07 -6.32 -20.10
N ARG A 188 -26.91 -5.29 -20.33
CA ARG A 188 -27.46 -5.01 -21.67
C ARG A 188 -26.35 -4.63 -22.65
N LEU A 189 -25.36 -3.86 -22.23
CA LEU A 189 -24.20 -3.56 -23.08
C LEU A 189 -23.40 -4.81 -23.44
N ALA A 190 -23.21 -5.71 -22.46
CA ALA A 190 -22.55 -6.99 -22.70
C ALA A 190 -23.33 -7.89 -23.68
N GLN A 191 -24.67 -7.91 -23.61
CA GLN A 191 -25.50 -8.60 -24.61
C GLN A 191 -25.37 -7.98 -26.00
N ARG A 192 -25.42 -6.66 -26.10
CA ARG A 192 -25.21 -5.95 -27.37
C ARG A 192 -23.87 -6.32 -28.01
N SER A 193 -22.81 -6.48 -27.23
CA SER A 193 -21.48 -6.85 -27.75
C SER A 193 -21.43 -8.29 -28.32
N ARG A 194 -22.39 -9.15 -27.98
CA ARG A 194 -22.54 -10.50 -28.58
C ARG A 194 -23.22 -10.44 -29.94
N GLU A 195 -24.15 -9.51 -30.09
CA GLU A 195 -24.94 -9.34 -31.32
C GLU A 195 -24.19 -8.49 -32.36
N ASP A 196 -23.44 -7.50 -31.89
CA ASP A 196 -22.63 -6.59 -32.68
C ASP A 196 -21.14 -6.66 -32.28
N THR A 197 -20.35 -7.39 -33.06
CA THR A 197 -18.90 -7.56 -32.82
C THR A 197 -18.08 -6.28 -33.01
N SER A 198 -18.66 -5.22 -33.59
CA SER A 198 -18.04 -3.90 -33.68
C SER A 198 -18.15 -3.11 -32.38
N PHE A 199 -19.09 -3.44 -31.51
CA PHE A 199 -19.28 -2.82 -30.22
C PHE A 199 -18.27 -3.35 -29.20
N ARG A 200 -17.27 -2.54 -28.81
CA ARG A 200 -16.13 -2.95 -27.98
C ARG A 200 -16.11 -2.35 -26.59
N LEU A 201 -17.12 -1.58 -26.20
CA LEU A 201 -17.09 -0.80 -24.99
C LEU A 201 -17.18 -1.67 -23.71
N TRP A 202 -18.09 -2.68 -23.72
CA TRP A 202 -18.32 -3.58 -22.60
C TRP A 202 -18.67 -4.97 -23.10
N HIS A 203 -17.77 -5.95 -22.87
CA HIS A 203 -17.96 -7.33 -23.31
C HIS A 203 -18.51 -8.22 -22.19
N THR A 204 -18.99 -9.40 -22.55
CA THR A 204 -19.43 -10.42 -21.59
C THR A 204 -18.36 -10.75 -20.55
N ARG A 205 -17.10 -10.85 -20.98
CA ARG A 205 -15.99 -11.09 -20.05
C ARG A 205 -15.81 -9.97 -19.04
N ASP A 206 -16.00 -8.71 -19.45
CA ASP A 206 -15.94 -7.57 -18.54
C ASP A 206 -17.07 -7.64 -17.52
N ASP A 207 -18.27 -7.98 -17.97
CA ASP A 207 -19.46 -8.13 -17.10
C ASP A 207 -19.29 -9.27 -16.11
N ASP A 208 -18.79 -10.42 -16.54
CA ASP A 208 -18.50 -11.57 -15.68
C ASP A 208 -17.46 -11.19 -14.61
N LEU A 209 -16.32 -10.62 -15.02
CA LEU A 209 -15.26 -10.19 -14.09
C LEU A 209 -15.74 -9.10 -13.13
N PHE A 210 -16.59 -8.19 -13.59
CA PHE A 210 -17.13 -7.11 -12.77
C PHE A 210 -18.13 -7.66 -11.74
N ASN A 211 -18.93 -8.67 -12.11
CA ASN A 211 -19.86 -9.33 -11.21
C ASN A 211 -19.17 -10.22 -10.15
N ASP A 212 -17.93 -10.65 -10.38
CA ASP A 212 -17.11 -11.37 -9.40
C ASP A 212 -16.56 -10.46 -8.29
N ILE A 213 -16.58 -9.13 -8.51
CA ILE A 213 -16.15 -8.15 -7.51
C ILE A 213 -17.24 -7.97 -6.44
N PRO A 214 -16.89 -7.83 -5.14
CA PRO A 214 -17.88 -7.58 -4.09
C PRO A 214 -18.79 -6.38 -4.38
N ALA A 215 -20.08 -6.50 -4.07
CA ALA A 215 -21.11 -5.49 -4.40
C ALA A 215 -20.76 -4.07 -3.91
N PHE A 216 -20.23 -3.94 -2.69
CA PHE A 216 -19.81 -2.62 -2.17
C PHE A 216 -18.69 -1.97 -3.01
N PHE A 217 -17.86 -2.80 -3.66
CA PHE A 217 -16.80 -2.31 -4.53
C PHE A 217 -17.31 -1.99 -5.93
N GLN A 218 -18.27 -2.77 -6.46
CA GLN A 218 -19.01 -2.43 -7.69
C GLN A 218 -19.72 -1.09 -7.54
N GLU A 219 -20.40 -0.88 -6.40
CA GLU A 219 -21.05 0.37 -6.07
C GLU A 219 -20.04 1.53 -6.08
N GLY A 220 -18.91 1.35 -5.43
CA GLY A 220 -17.82 2.32 -5.43
C GLY A 220 -17.34 2.66 -6.84
N LEU A 221 -17.09 1.67 -7.70
CA LEU A 221 -16.67 1.90 -9.09
C LEU A 221 -17.74 2.61 -9.94
N LEU A 222 -19.02 2.49 -9.58
CA LEU A 222 -20.16 3.10 -10.24
C LEU A 222 -20.67 4.36 -9.53
N MET A 223 -19.95 4.90 -8.54
CA MET A 223 -20.26 6.17 -7.89
C MET A 223 -20.00 7.36 -8.81
N GLU A 224 -20.67 8.47 -8.49
CA GLU A 224 -20.38 9.75 -9.14
C GLU A 224 -18.92 10.17 -8.86
N ARG A 225 -18.27 10.68 -9.87
CA ARG A 225 -16.88 11.18 -9.74
C ARG A 225 -16.87 12.47 -8.92
N ASP A 226 -15.76 12.75 -8.24
CA ASP A 226 -15.58 14.00 -7.50
C ASP A 226 -15.64 15.22 -8.43
N SER A 227 -15.59 16.43 -7.87
CA SER A 227 -15.57 17.68 -8.63
C SER A 227 -14.40 17.79 -9.60
N HIS A 228 -13.35 16.99 -9.39
CA HIS A 228 -12.18 16.92 -10.22
C HIS A 228 -12.22 15.77 -11.25
N GLY A 229 -13.33 15.01 -11.31
CA GLY A 229 -13.51 13.86 -12.21
C GLY A 229 -12.81 12.59 -11.77
N ASN A 230 -12.17 12.58 -10.59
CA ASN A 230 -11.49 11.41 -10.08
C ASN A 230 -12.48 10.44 -9.41
N PHE A 231 -12.09 9.18 -9.39
CA PHE A 231 -12.75 8.16 -8.59
C PHE A 231 -12.63 8.47 -7.09
N GLN A 232 -13.72 8.27 -6.35
CA GLN A 232 -13.76 8.61 -4.91
C GLN A 232 -13.26 7.43 -4.06
N PHE A 233 -11.97 7.11 -4.14
CA PHE A 233 -11.37 6.00 -3.38
C PHE A 233 -11.53 6.12 -1.87
N SER A 234 -11.63 7.34 -1.34
CA SER A 234 -11.88 7.57 0.08
C SER A 234 -13.18 6.95 0.59
N GLN A 235 -14.18 6.81 -0.29
CA GLN A 235 -15.46 6.20 0.03
C GLN A 235 -15.49 4.69 -0.22
N VAL A 236 -14.44 4.15 -0.84
CA VAL A 236 -14.32 2.73 -1.10
C VAL A 236 -13.40 2.09 -0.07
N GLU A 237 -13.89 1.09 0.60
CA GLU A 237 -13.13 0.32 1.60
C GLU A 237 -12.14 -0.63 0.89
N THR A 238 -11.18 -0.02 0.15
CA THR A 238 -10.17 -0.73 -0.65
C THR A 238 -9.41 -1.76 0.18
N GLU A 239 -9.14 -1.43 1.44
CA GLU A 239 -8.50 -2.33 2.39
C GLU A 239 -9.33 -3.58 2.68
N LYS A 240 -10.66 -3.51 2.66
CA LYS A 240 -11.52 -4.69 2.89
C LYS A 240 -11.45 -5.68 1.73
N VAL A 241 -11.40 -5.19 0.48
CA VAL A 241 -11.25 -6.07 -0.71
C VAL A 241 -9.93 -6.82 -0.62
N LEU A 242 -8.84 -6.08 -0.42
CA LEU A 242 -7.51 -6.65 -0.35
C LEU A 242 -7.37 -7.63 0.82
N LEU A 243 -7.90 -7.27 1.99
CA LEU A 243 -7.88 -8.14 3.18
C LEU A 243 -8.72 -9.40 3.01
N GLY A 244 -9.84 -9.34 2.30
CA GLY A 244 -10.63 -10.51 1.95
C GLY A 244 -9.80 -11.53 1.19
N LEU A 245 -9.16 -11.10 0.09
CA LEU A 245 -8.30 -11.95 -0.73
C LEU A 245 -7.07 -12.48 0.04
N VAL A 246 -6.45 -11.64 0.84
CA VAL A 246 -5.32 -12.04 1.72
C VAL A 246 -5.75 -13.11 2.70
N LYS A 247 -6.91 -12.94 3.34
CA LYS A 247 -7.44 -13.89 4.33
C LYS A 247 -7.76 -15.25 3.70
N ASP A 248 -8.38 -15.24 2.52
CA ASP A 248 -8.71 -16.48 1.80
C ASP A 248 -7.44 -17.22 1.39
N TYR A 249 -6.45 -16.51 0.84
CA TYR A 249 -5.20 -17.14 0.43
C TYR A 249 -4.37 -17.64 1.63
N LEU A 250 -4.35 -16.91 2.76
CA LEU A 250 -3.70 -17.39 3.99
C LEU A 250 -4.39 -18.65 4.54
N ASN A 251 -5.72 -18.78 4.41
CA ASN A 251 -6.43 -20.01 4.78
C ASN A 251 -5.98 -21.19 3.93
N ILE A 252 -5.86 -21.01 2.61
CA ILE A 252 -5.33 -22.03 1.70
C ILE A 252 -3.91 -22.45 2.14
N LEU A 253 -3.01 -21.47 2.35
CA LEU A 253 -1.64 -21.75 2.80
C LEU A 253 -1.59 -22.45 4.16
N LYS A 254 -2.54 -22.19 5.04
CA LYS A 254 -2.68 -22.86 6.34
C LYS A 254 -3.12 -24.32 6.16
N GLU A 255 -4.09 -24.59 5.30
CA GLU A 255 -4.55 -25.94 4.97
C GLU A 255 -3.46 -26.76 4.27
N GLU A 256 -2.65 -26.13 3.42
CA GLU A 256 -1.46 -26.74 2.82
C GLU A 256 -0.31 -26.93 3.84
N GLY A 257 -0.42 -26.39 5.05
CA GLY A 257 0.64 -26.42 6.05
C GLY A 257 1.84 -25.52 5.77
N ARG A 258 1.71 -24.59 4.84
CA ARG A 258 2.75 -23.61 4.46
C ARG A 258 2.74 -22.37 5.37
N TYR A 259 1.60 -21.99 5.92
CA TYR A 259 1.49 -20.92 6.90
C TYR A 259 1.61 -21.49 8.31
N LYS A 260 2.76 -21.27 8.97
CA LYS A 260 3.12 -21.75 10.31
C LYS A 260 3.85 -20.65 11.06
N ILE A 261 3.67 -20.65 12.40
CA ILE A 261 4.47 -19.79 13.28
C ILE A 261 5.74 -20.54 13.68
N GLY A 262 6.88 -19.92 13.53
CA GLY A 262 8.17 -20.45 13.95
C GLY A 262 8.24 -20.56 15.48
N ILE A 263 8.75 -21.68 15.96
CA ILE A 263 8.95 -21.96 17.37
C ILE A 263 10.43 -21.83 17.71
N GLN A 264 10.79 -20.97 18.66
CA GLN A 264 12.18 -20.88 19.12
C GLN A 264 12.68 -22.24 19.60
N LYS A 265 13.86 -22.65 19.15
CA LYS A 265 14.47 -23.95 19.45
C LYS A 265 14.66 -24.13 20.94
N ASP A 266 15.12 -23.11 21.65
CA ASP A 266 15.30 -23.15 23.10
C ASP A 266 13.99 -23.30 23.86
N TYR A 267 12.92 -22.60 23.41
CA TYR A 267 11.59 -22.79 24.00
C TYR A 267 11.10 -24.22 23.81
N PHE A 268 11.27 -24.80 22.62
CA PHE A 268 10.90 -26.18 22.34
C PHE A 268 11.67 -27.14 23.25
N ARG A 269 13.00 -27.04 23.30
CA ARG A 269 13.84 -27.89 24.16
C ARG A 269 13.42 -27.81 25.62
N LYS A 270 13.41 -26.63 26.21
CA LYS A 270 12.97 -26.42 27.60
C LYS A 270 11.58 -26.97 27.88
N LYS A 271 10.64 -26.84 26.93
CA LYS A 271 9.27 -27.32 27.11
C LYS A 271 9.17 -28.84 27.17
N LEU A 272 9.97 -29.55 26.36
CA LEU A 272 10.00 -31.01 26.35
C LEU A 272 10.82 -31.56 27.54
N ASP A 273 12.01 -31.02 27.82
CA ASP A 273 12.85 -31.41 28.95
C ASP A 273 12.08 -31.33 30.27
N ASN A 274 11.35 -30.24 30.51
CA ASN A 274 10.49 -30.05 31.67
C ASN A 274 9.35 -31.08 31.77
N ALA A 275 9.00 -31.72 30.65
CA ALA A 275 7.99 -32.79 30.61
C ALA A 275 8.61 -34.20 30.64
N GLY A 276 9.93 -34.32 30.78
CA GLY A 276 10.65 -35.59 30.73
C GLY A 276 10.64 -36.25 29.36
N LEU A 277 10.55 -35.45 28.29
CA LEU A 277 10.54 -35.91 26.89
C LEU A 277 11.85 -35.50 26.22
N ASP A 278 12.42 -36.38 25.44
CA ASP A 278 13.66 -36.14 24.72
C ASP A 278 13.41 -35.26 23.45
N PRO A 279 13.88 -33.98 23.43
CA PRO A 279 13.70 -33.09 22.27
C PRO A 279 14.32 -33.62 20.98
N ASP A 280 15.42 -34.38 21.08
CA ASP A 280 16.14 -34.87 19.89
C ASP A 280 15.41 -36.05 19.23
N ARG A 281 14.50 -36.72 19.93
CA ARG A 281 13.59 -37.71 19.36
C ARG A 281 12.33 -37.10 18.76
N TYR A 282 11.76 -36.10 19.38
CA TYR A 282 10.53 -35.44 18.91
C TYR A 282 10.79 -34.40 17.81
N GLY A 283 11.91 -33.68 17.90
CA GLY A 283 12.24 -32.59 16.99
C GLY A 283 12.25 -32.97 15.52
N PRO A 284 12.98 -34.00 15.09
CA PRO A 284 13.02 -34.44 13.69
C PRO A 284 11.67 -34.94 13.15
N VAL A 285 10.78 -35.40 14.03
CA VAL A 285 9.42 -35.82 13.64
C VAL A 285 8.52 -34.63 13.38
N LEU A 286 8.60 -33.60 14.23
CA LEU A 286 7.74 -32.43 14.20
C LEU A 286 8.18 -31.39 13.17
N PHE A 287 9.48 -31.09 13.12
CA PHE A 287 10.02 -29.95 12.39
C PHE A 287 10.76 -30.36 11.12
N LYS A 288 10.67 -29.49 10.09
CA LYS A 288 11.40 -29.69 8.83
C LYS A 288 12.87 -29.26 8.90
N ASN A 289 13.21 -28.37 9.86
CA ASN A 289 14.50 -27.68 9.97
C ASN A 289 15.15 -27.82 11.35
N PHE A 290 14.89 -28.90 12.07
CA PHE A 290 15.29 -29.08 13.46
C PHE A 290 16.81 -28.96 13.71
N GLY A 291 17.63 -29.35 12.75
CA GLY A 291 19.10 -29.33 12.87
C GLY A 291 19.77 -27.98 12.55
N ILE A 292 19.09 -27.07 11.90
CA ILE A 292 19.73 -25.95 11.18
C ILE A 292 19.38 -24.58 11.77
N ASP A 293 18.10 -24.34 12.15
CA ASP A 293 17.59 -23.01 12.41
C ASP A 293 17.29 -22.76 13.91
N GLU A 294 17.32 -21.49 14.28
CA GLU A 294 16.86 -20.99 15.59
C GLU A 294 15.33 -21.10 15.73
N TYR A 295 14.60 -20.83 14.66
CA TYR A 295 13.15 -20.93 14.57
C TYR A 295 12.73 -22.19 13.84
N LEU A 296 12.09 -23.11 14.56
CA LEU A 296 11.64 -24.40 14.09
C LEU A 296 10.27 -24.32 13.42
N LEU A 297 10.13 -24.83 12.21
CA LEU A 297 8.88 -24.87 11.46
C LEU A 297 8.31 -26.28 11.41
N VAL A 298 7.09 -26.45 11.93
CA VAL A 298 6.37 -27.72 11.89
C VAL A 298 6.20 -28.17 10.42
N LYS A 299 6.43 -29.46 10.14
CA LYS A 299 6.33 -30.04 8.80
C LYS A 299 4.99 -29.75 8.15
N PRO A 300 4.94 -29.44 6.83
CA PRO A 300 3.68 -29.12 6.14
C PRO A 300 2.57 -30.14 6.35
N GLY A 301 2.88 -31.45 6.33
CA GLY A 301 1.90 -32.53 6.52
C GLY A 301 1.28 -32.60 7.93
N ILE A 302 1.79 -31.84 8.92
CA ILE A 302 1.24 -31.82 10.28
C ILE A 302 0.35 -30.57 10.42
N ILE A 303 -0.90 -30.64 9.96
CA ILE A 303 -1.84 -29.53 9.91
C ILE A 303 -2.95 -29.58 10.98
N SER A 304 -3.07 -30.69 11.71
CA SER A 304 -4.11 -30.91 12.71
C SER A 304 -3.61 -31.83 13.83
N ILE A 305 -4.35 -31.87 14.94
CA ILE A 305 -4.07 -32.82 16.03
C ILE A 305 -4.15 -34.28 15.53
N LYS A 306 -4.99 -34.57 14.54
CA LYS A 306 -5.09 -35.90 13.93
C LYS A 306 -3.80 -36.27 13.18
N THR A 307 -3.29 -35.37 12.34
CA THR A 307 -2.06 -35.58 11.57
C THR A 307 -0.83 -35.60 12.47
N LEU A 308 -0.79 -34.78 13.54
CA LEU A 308 0.22 -34.82 14.59
C LEU A 308 0.26 -36.18 15.27
N ASN A 309 -0.90 -36.70 15.70
CA ASN A 309 -1.00 -38.02 16.33
C ASN A 309 -0.46 -39.11 15.41
N GLN A 310 -0.85 -39.07 14.13
CA GLN A 310 -0.37 -40.05 13.15
C GLN A 310 1.16 -39.98 12.93
N ALA A 311 1.72 -38.76 12.86
CA ALA A 311 3.17 -38.60 12.69
C ALA A 311 3.94 -39.16 13.91
N LEU A 312 3.45 -38.93 15.13
CA LEU A 312 4.06 -39.44 16.35
C LEU A 312 3.94 -40.97 16.46
N LYS A 313 2.81 -41.57 16.06
CA LYS A 313 2.63 -43.02 15.99
C LYS A 313 3.57 -43.66 14.98
N ASN A 314 3.66 -43.11 13.79
CA ASN A 314 4.53 -43.63 12.72
C ASN A 314 6.01 -43.58 13.16
N ALA A 315 6.39 -42.62 13.98
CA ALA A 315 7.73 -42.51 14.56
C ALA A 315 7.95 -43.38 15.81
N GLY A 316 6.94 -44.14 16.28
CA GLY A 316 7.04 -44.95 17.48
C GLY A 316 7.15 -44.16 18.78
N LEU A 317 6.84 -42.86 18.77
CA LEU A 317 6.93 -41.98 19.95
C LEU A 317 5.72 -42.10 20.88
N ILE A 318 4.59 -42.55 20.35
CA ILE A 318 3.36 -42.87 21.12
C ILE A 318 2.78 -44.19 20.66
N LYS A 319 2.20 -44.92 21.62
CA LYS A 319 1.50 -46.20 21.34
C LYS A 319 0.07 -45.89 20.85
N THR A 320 -0.50 -46.82 20.07
CA THR A 320 -1.90 -46.75 19.66
C THR A 320 -2.83 -46.65 20.86
N GLY A 321 -3.79 -45.73 20.88
CA GLY A 321 -4.69 -45.48 22.01
C GLY A 321 -4.17 -44.52 23.08
N LYS A 322 -2.91 -44.15 23.05
CA LYS A 322 -2.37 -43.13 23.97
C LYS A 322 -2.57 -41.73 23.46
N LYS A 323 -2.79 -40.78 24.38
CA LYS A 323 -2.91 -39.34 24.09
C LYS A 323 -1.56 -38.76 23.74
N ILE A 324 -1.58 -37.69 22.91
CA ILE A 324 -0.37 -36.89 22.65
C ILE A 324 0.12 -36.27 23.97
N PRO A 325 1.44 -36.28 24.21
CA PRO A 325 1.98 -35.59 25.38
C PRO A 325 1.61 -34.11 25.39
N ALA A 326 1.16 -33.60 26.54
CA ALA A 326 0.67 -32.22 26.65
C ALA A 326 1.68 -31.16 26.18
N ALA A 327 2.98 -31.39 26.50
CA ALA A 327 4.04 -30.48 26.03
C ALA A 327 4.14 -30.38 24.52
N VAL A 328 4.00 -31.51 23.80
CA VAL A 328 4.03 -31.55 22.31
C VAL A 328 2.80 -30.90 21.74
N GLU A 329 1.63 -31.13 22.33
CA GLU A 329 0.38 -30.50 21.88
C GLU A 329 0.43 -28.98 22.04
N ILE A 330 0.99 -28.48 23.16
CA ILE A 330 1.18 -27.03 23.39
C ILE A 330 2.09 -26.41 22.32
N VAL A 331 3.22 -27.06 22.03
CA VAL A 331 4.16 -26.60 20.99
C VAL A 331 3.46 -26.58 19.64
N PHE A 332 2.73 -27.64 19.28
CA PHE A 332 1.98 -27.68 18.03
C PHE A 332 0.93 -26.57 17.94
N LYS A 333 0.12 -26.38 18.98
CA LYS A 333 -0.89 -25.29 19.03
C LYS A 333 -0.24 -23.92 18.86
N LYS A 334 0.94 -23.68 19.45
CA LYS A 334 1.71 -22.44 19.31
C LYS A 334 2.19 -22.21 17.88
N SER A 335 2.42 -23.30 17.11
CA SER A 335 2.81 -23.20 15.69
C SER A 335 1.66 -22.90 14.74
N MET A 336 0.41 -22.98 15.22
CA MET A 336 -0.77 -22.79 14.37
C MET A 336 -1.11 -21.30 14.28
N PRO A 337 -1.06 -20.71 13.08
CA PRO A 337 -1.33 -19.29 12.91
C PRO A 337 -2.82 -18.97 12.95
N SER A 338 -3.12 -17.77 13.40
CA SER A 338 -4.40 -17.10 13.20
C SER A 338 -4.12 -15.72 12.60
N PHE A 339 -4.80 -15.37 11.53
CA PHE A 339 -4.70 -14.04 10.96
C PHE A 339 -5.79 -13.15 11.52
N LYS A 340 -5.40 -12.20 12.35
CA LYS A 340 -6.28 -11.19 12.96
C LYS A 340 -5.80 -9.81 12.56
N THR A 341 -6.72 -8.93 12.20
CA THR A 341 -6.41 -7.59 11.72
C THR A 341 -7.12 -6.51 12.51
N GLN A 342 -6.47 -5.36 12.62
CA GLN A 342 -7.06 -4.08 13.01
C GLN A 342 -6.86 -3.11 11.85
N VAL A 343 -7.93 -2.46 11.42
CA VAL A 343 -7.90 -1.51 10.29
C VAL A 343 -7.92 -0.10 10.83
N HIS A 344 -7.05 0.75 10.29
CA HIS A 344 -6.92 2.16 10.65
C HIS A 344 -6.94 2.99 9.37
N PHE A 345 -7.66 4.10 9.37
CA PHE A 345 -7.64 5.08 8.29
C PHE A 345 -7.07 6.40 8.80
N TYR A 346 -6.04 6.88 8.14
CA TYR A 346 -5.36 8.15 8.40
C TYR A 346 -5.67 9.12 7.27
N GLY A 347 -6.51 10.08 7.53
CA GLY A 347 -7.07 10.97 6.53
C GLY A 347 -7.19 12.41 7.02
N TYR A 348 -8.42 12.83 7.30
CA TYR A 348 -8.73 14.22 7.66
C TYR A 348 -8.13 14.68 8.99
N ASP A 349 -7.88 13.76 9.90
CA ASP A 349 -7.16 13.98 11.16
C ASP A 349 -5.73 14.50 10.91
N GLY A 350 -4.98 13.90 9.98
CA GLY A 350 -3.66 14.39 9.59
C GLY A 350 -3.70 15.71 8.82
N ARG A 351 -4.73 15.88 7.94
CA ARG A 351 -4.92 17.13 7.19
C ARG A 351 -5.28 18.31 8.10
N GLY A 352 -6.03 18.05 9.18
CA GLY A 352 -6.46 19.06 10.15
C GLY A 352 -5.54 19.17 11.36
N ASN A 353 -4.38 18.50 11.37
CA ASN A 353 -3.44 18.51 12.49
C ASN A 353 -2.72 19.85 12.62
N ASP A 354 -2.19 20.12 13.83
CA ASP A 354 -1.33 21.28 14.07
C ASP A 354 -0.15 21.28 13.11
N PRO A 355 0.13 22.42 12.44
CA PRO A 355 1.18 22.47 11.45
C PRO A 355 2.56 22.27 12.08
N THR A 356 3.41 21.51 11.41
CA THR A 356 4.80 21.39 11.80
C THR A 356 5.54 22.74 11.62
N ARG A 357 6.65 22.91 12.33
CA ARG A 357 7.49 24.11 12.18
C ARG A 357 7.91 24.32 10.73
N PHE A 358 8.22 23.24 10.00
CA PHE A 358 8.56 23.32 8.59
C PHE A 358 7.40 23.95 7.79
N ASP A 359 6.18 23.44 7.91
CA ASP A 359 5.02 23.98 7.19
C ASP A 359 4.69 25.41 7.61
N CYS A 360 4.83 25.75 8.90
CA CYS A 360 4.64 27.14 9.39
C CYS A 360 5.59 28.11 8.67
N ILE A 361 6.88 27.78 8.62
CA ILE A 361 7.90 28.65 7.98
C ILE A 361 7.70 28.64 6.47
N TYR A 362 7.38 27.49 5.87
CA TYR A 362 7.15 27.37 4.44
C TYR A 362 5.96 28.22 3.99
N THR A 363 4.80 28.11 4.67
CA THR A 363 3.61 28.90 4.34
C THR A 363 3.82 30.40 4.56
N TYR A 364 4.55 30.80 5.61
CA TYR A 364 4.90 32.19 5.83
C TYR A 364 5.72 32.76 4.66
N ASN A 365 6.75 32.04 4.22
CA ASN A 365 7.57 32.45 3.07
C ASN A 365 6.80 32.42 1.74
N LEU A 366 5.88 31.48 1.54
CA LEU A 366 4.97 31.50 0.40
C LEU A 366 4.08 32.77 0.42
N GLY A 367 3.58 33.17 1.59
CA GLY A 367 2.81 34.41 1.75
C GLY A 367 3.64 35.65 1.36
N LEU A 368 4.88 35.73 1.83
CA LEU A 368 5.81 36.82 1.44
C LEU A 368 6.12 36.79 -0.06
N THR A 369 6.24 35.61 -0.65
CA THR A 369 6.45 35.44 -2.08
C THR A 369 5.26 35.96 -2.88
N VAL A 370 4.02 35.61 -2.47
CA VAL A 370 2.79 36.12 -3.09
C VAL A 370 2.77 37.65 -3.01
N PHE A 371 3.06 38.21 -1.84
CA PHE A 371 3.10 39.67 -1.66
C PHE A 371 4.11 40.32 -2.63
N SER A 372 5.33 39.76 -2.70
CA SER A 372 6.36 40.27 -3.61
C SER A 372 5.95 40.21 -5.08
N LEU A 373 5.29 39.12 -5.50
CA LEU A 373 4.76 38.97 -6.86
C LEU A 373 3.68 40.02 -7.15
N ILE A 374 2.78 40.29 -6.20
CA ILE A 374 1.75 41.35 -6.33
C ILE A 374 2.42 42.72 -6.46
N ALA A 375 3.36 43.05 -5.57
CA ALA A 375 4.05 44.33 -5.56
C ALA A 375 4.80 44.61 -6.87
N ASN A 376 5.25 43.56 -7.56
CA ASN A 376 5.90 43.66 -8.87
C ASN A 376 4.93 43.51 -10.06
N GLY A 377 3.61 43.54 -9.83
CA GLY A 377 2.61 43.47 -10.89
C GLY A 377 2.51 42.10 -11.58
N ALA A 378 3.07 41.04 -10.99
CA ALA A 378 3.05 39.70 -11.57
C ALA A 378 1.63 39.07 -11.49
N THR A 379 1.24 38.32 -12.49
CA THR A 379 0.00 37.56 -12.53
C THR A 379 0.19 36.24 -13.30
N GLY A 380 -0.70 35.29 -13.10
CA GLY A 380 -0.63 33.97 -13.76
C GLY A 380 0.53 33.10 -13.29
N GLN A 381 0.98 33.34 -12.06
CA GLN A 381 2.11 32.61 -11.46
C GLN A 381 1.70 31.87 -10.19
N MET A 382 2.37 30.79 -9.92
CA MET A 382 2.37 30.06 -8.65
C MET A 382 3.58 30.47 -7.84
N ALA A 383 3.38 30.93 -6.61
CA ALA A 383 4.46 31.19 -5.67
C ALA A 383 5.11 29.86 -5.27
N ALA A 384 6.42 29.81 -5.27
CA ALA A 384 7.19 28.65 -4.84
C ALA A 384 8.48 29.07 -4.12
N ILE A 385 9.08 28.14 -3.43
CA ILE A 385 10.35 28.33 -2.72
C ILE A 385 11.34 27.30 -3.21
N LYS A 386 12.46 27.74 -3.76
CA LYS A 386 13.59 26.85 -4.12
C LYS A 386 14.47 26.57 -2.90
N ASN A 387 15.25 25.49 -2.98
CA ASN A 387 16.20 25.07 -1.96
C ASN A 387 15.54 24.71 -0.62
N LEU A 388 14.37 24.06 -0.66
CA LEU A 388 13.67 23.59 0.56
C LEU A 388 14.47 22.53 1.35
N ASP A 389 15.44 21.89 0.71
CA ASP A 389 16.40 20.95 1.27
C ASP A 389 17.50 21.63 2.10
N MET A 390 17.69 22.95 1.92
CA MET A 390 18.72 23.75 2.60
C MET A 390 18.17 24.45 3.85
N ASP A 391 19.06 25.14 4.57
CA ASP A 391 18.70 25.99 5.69
C ASP A 391 17.67 27.05 5.28
N PHE A 392 16.76 27.41 6.14
CA PHE A 392 15.71 28.41 5.87
C PHE A 392 16.24 29.75 5.35
N SER A 393 17.46 30.15 5.76
CA SER A 393 18.13 31.34 5.27
C SER A 393 18.55 31.25 3.79
N SER A 394 18.65 30.05 3.25
CA SER A 394 19.01 29.77 1.85
C SER A 394 17.80 29.60 0.93
N TRP A 395 16.60 29.62 1.48
CA TRP A 395 15.39 29.51 0.72
C TRP A 395 15.21 30.70 -0.21
N LYS A 396 14.85 30.42 -1.47
CA LYS A 396 14.71 31.43 -2.52
C LYS A 396 13.28 31.51 -3.02
N PRO A 397 12.54 32.61 -2.74
CA PRO A 397 11.22 32.86 -3.30
C PRO A 397 11.29 32.99 -4.83
N ILE A 398 10.38 32.33 -5.52
CA ILE A 398 10.21 32.42 -6.98
C ILE A 398 8.73 32.44 -7.37
N GLY A 399 8.45 32.92 -8.59
CA GLY A 399 7.17 32.75 -9.26
C GLY A 399 7.32 31.75 -10.42
N ILE A 400 6.44 30.79 -10.50
CA ILE A 400 6.39 29.80 -11.60
C ILE A 400 5.18 30.09 -12.45
N PRO A 401 5.30 30.32 -13.78
CA PRO A 401 4.15 30.48 -14.65
C PRO A 401 3.22 29.26 -14.54
N ILE A 402 1.90 29.50 -14.35
CA ILE A 402 0.93 28.39 -14.16
C ILE A 402 0.60 27.71 -15.49
N ALA A 403 0.53 28.48 -16.59
CA ALA A 403 0.09 27.94 -17.88
C ALA A 403 0.91 26.71 -18.37
N PRO A 404 2.25 26.69 -18.26
CA PRO A 404 3.03 25.49 -18.63
C PRO A 404 2.80 24.27 -17.74
N LEU A 405 2.23 24.46 -16.54
CA LEU A 405 1.93 23.36 -15.59
C LEU A 405 0.57 22.71 -15.86
N MET A 406 -0.18 23.24 -16.83
CA MET A 406 -1.55 22.81 -17.10
C MET A 406 -1.59 21.94 -18.34
N HIS A 407 -2.40 20.89 -18.29
CA HIS A 407 -2.77 20.09 -19.45
C HIS A 407 -4.29 19.95 -19.56
N LEU A 408 -4.77 19.50 -20.73
CA LEU A 408 -6.18 19.21 -20.95
C LEU A 408 -6.48 17.78 -20.50
N GLU A 409 -7.45 17.65 -19.61
CA GLU A 409 -7.96 16.37 -19.14
C GLU A 409 -9.48 16.34 -19.35
N GLU A 410 -10.00 15.19 -19.80
CA GLU A 410 -11.44 15.02 -19.89
C GLU A 410 -12.02 14.71 -18.51
N ARG A 411 -12.89 15.61 -18.01
CA ARG A 411 -13.58 15.48 -16.74
C ARG A 411 -15.08 15.59 -16.92
N LYS A 412 -15.81 14.58 -16.48
CA LYS A 412 -17.28 14.54 -16.59
C LYS A 412 -17.76 14.82 -18.05
N GLY A 413 -17.03 14.29 -19.04
CA GLY A 413 -17.36 14.51 -20.47
C GLY A 413 -17.05 15.91 -21.00
N LYS A 414 -16.26 16.71 -20.28
CA LYS A 414 -15.82 18.05 -20.71
C LYS A 414 -14.30 18.16 -20.56
N LEU A 415 -13.66 18.81 -21.52
CA LEU A 415 -12.25 19.16 -21.41
C LEU A 415 -12.07 20.24 -20.35
N ALA A 416 -11.22 19.97 -19.38
CA ALA A 416 -10.84 20.89 -18.32
C ALA A 416 -9.32 21.09 -18.30
N LEU A 417 -8.88 22.32 -18.05
CA LEU A 417 -7.48 22.60 -17.78
C LEU A 417 -7.18 22.23 -16.33
N VAL A 418 -6.19 21.37 -16.14
CA VAL A 418 -5.79 20.88 -14.82
C VAL A 418 -4.28 20.99 -14.65
N ILE A 419 -3.82 21.14 -13.42
CA ILE A 419 -2.38 21.08 -13.11
C ILE A 419 -1.96 19.63 -13.14
N GLU A 420 -0.87 19.34 -13.84
CA GLU A 420 -0.27 18.02 -13.88
C GLU A 420 0.15 17.58 -12.49
N LYS A 421 -0.18 16.35 -12.14
CA LYS A 421 0.13 15.77 -10.84
C LYS A 421 1.39 14.92 -10.94
N SER A 422 2.29 15.12 -10.00
CA SER A 422 3.49 14.31 -9.88
C SER A 422 3.18 13.02 -9.13
N ILE A 423 3.64 11.91 -9.66
CA ILE A 423 3.63 10.59 -9.00
C ILE A 423 5.00 10.31 -8.37
N VAL A 424 5.08 9.27 -7.52
CA VAL A 424 6.36 8.86 -6.94
C VAL A 424 7.30 8.37 -8.05
N ASP A 425 8.47 9.00 -8.11
CA ASP A 425 9.56 8.55 -8.97
C ASP A 425 10.22 7.32 -8.35
N VAL A 426 10.04 6.15 -8.99
CA VAL A 426 10.59 4.86 -8.54
C VAL A 426 12.11 4.76 -8.71
N ASP A 427 12.72 5.69 -9.42
CA ASP A 427 14.17 5.81 -9.58
C ASP A 427 14.77 6.80 -8.58
N SER A 428 13.94 7.53 -7.84
CA SER A 428 14.40 8.47 -6.81
C SER A 428 15.18 7.77 -5.70
N ILE A 429 16.11 8.50 -5.09
CA ILE A 429 16.90 7.99 -3.96
C ILE A 429 15.99 7.60 -2.79
N ALA A 430 14.98 8.41 -2.48
CA ALA A 430 14.00 8.12 -1.44
C ALA A 430 13.32 6.76 -1.63
N PHE A 431 12.85 6.47 -2.84
CA PHE A 431 12.22 5.18 -3.14
C PHE A 431 13.24 4.03 -3.13
N ARG A 432 14.45 4.23 -3.70
CA ARG A 432 15.51 3.20 -3.67
C ARG A 432 15.91 2.82 -2.24
N VAL A 433 15.93 3.76 -1.30
CA VAL A 433 16.17 3.46 0.13
C VAL A 433 15.08 2.54 0.68
N VAL A 434 13.80 2.85 0.46
CA VAL A 434 12.68 1.99 0.88
C VAL A 434 12.81 0.60 0.27
N LYS A 435 13.06 0.53 -1.04
CA LYS A 435 13.20 -0.74 -1.76
C LYS A 435 14.35 -1.60 -1.22
N ALA A 436 15.48 -1.00 -0.92
CA ALA A 436 16.66 -1.69 -0.36
C ALA A 436 16.44 -2.18 1.09
N GLN A 437 15.62 -1.46 1.87
CA GLN A 437 15.41 -1.77 3.29
C GLN A 437 14.17 -2.66 3.55
N ARG A 438 13.31 -2.92 2.56
CA ARG A 438 12.04 -3.67 2.72
C ARG A 438 12.20 -4.98 3.48
N GLY A 439 13.20 -5.80 3.11
CA GLY A 439 13.44 -7.09 3.75
C GLY A 439 13.84 -6.95 5.22
N LYS A 440 14.67 -5.97 5.55
CA LYS A 440 15.08 -5.68 6.92
C LYS A 440 13.90 -5.19 7.76
N TRP A 441 13.10 -4.25 7.24
CA TRP A 441 11.93 -3.73 7.96
C TRP A 441 10.85 -4.81 8.15
N LEU A 442 10.66 -5.68 7.15
CA LEU A 442 9.74 -6.81 7.29
C LEU A 442 10.16 -7.74 8.42
N ALA A 443 11.44 -8.07 8.54
CA ALA A 443 11.97 -8.97 9.57
C ALA A 443 12.10 -8.30 10.94
N ALA A 444 12.21 -6.97 11.01
CA ALA A 444 12.52 -6.21 12.22
C ALA A 444 11.45 -6.35 13.32
N MET A 445 11.89 -6.23 14.56
CA MET A 445 11.05 -6.03 15.75
C MET A 445 11.12 -4.57 16.22
N PRO A 446 10.11 -4.10 16.97
CA PRO A 446 10.26 -2.87 17.73
C PRO A 446 11.48 -2.97 18.66
N GLY A 447 12.38 -1.99 18.59
CA GLY A 447 13.62 -1.97 19.34
C GLY A 447 14.86 -2.41 18.55
N ASP A 448 14.71 -3.19 17.48
CA ASP A 448 15.82 -3.51 16.57
C ASP A 448 16.29 -2.26 15.80
N ASP A 449 15.41 -1.30 15.60
CA ASP A 449 15.66 -0.05 14.92
C ASP A 449 15.08 1.12 15.74
N HIS A 450 15.93 1.89 16.36
CA HIS A 450 15.54 3.04 17.20
C HIS A 450 14.96 4.21 16.39
N TYR A 451 15.12 4.23 15.07
CA TYR A 451 14.49 5.19 14.16
C TYR A 451 13.07 4.78 13.74
N ARG A 452 12.62 3.60 14.10
CA ARG A 452 11.30 3.08 13.75
C ARG A 452 10.14 3.87 14.36
N ARG A 453 10.40 4.62 15.40
CA ARG A 453 9.40 5.50 16.01
C ARG A 453 9.18 6.72 15.10
N PRO A 454 8.13 7.51 15.33
CA PRO A 454 7.82 8.70 14.54
C PRO A 454 8.92 9.77 14.58
N GLY A 455 10.10 9.36 14.32
CA GLY A 455 11.36 10.11 14.40
C GLY A 455 11.85 10.26 15.85
N PRO A 456 13.15 10.39 16.06
CA PRO A 456 13.70 10.68 17.37
C PRO A 456 13.17 12.01 17.85
N ILE A 457 12.81 12.11 19.13
CA ILE A 457 12.60 13.40 19.76
C ILE A 457 13.96 14.07 19.84
N ARG A 458 14.16 15.11 19.05
CA ARG A 458 15.39 15.90 19.03
C ARG A 458 15.09 17.24 19.68
N PHE A 459 15.57 17.42 20.90
CA PHE A 459 15.49 18.71 21.60
C PHE A 459 16.64 19.65 21.22
N THR A 460 17.71 19.10 20.68
CA THR A 460 18.88 19.82 20.22
C THR A 460 19.13 19.45 18.76
N GLY A 461 19.06 20.38 17.89
CA GLY A 461 19.28 20.19 16.49
C GLY A 461 18.88 21.43 15.72
N LYS A 462 19.25 21.47 14.48
CA LYS A 462 18.87 22.56 13.60
C LYS A 462 17.40 22.34 13.16
N SER A 463 16.71 23.42 12.86
CA SER A 463 15.33 23.37 12.36
C SER A 463 15.19 22.58 11.05
N GLU A 464 16.27 22.41 10.32
CA GLU A 464 16.37 21.64 9.09
C GLU A 464 16.14 20.14 9.30
N GLU A 465 16.39 19.63 10.51
CA GLU A 465 16.14 18.22 10.87
C GLU A 465 14.66 17.84 10.89
N GLU A 466 13.76 18.81 10.75
CA GLU A 466 12.31 18.59 10.66
C GLU A 466 11.79 18.56 9.21
N ARG A 467 12.67 18.47 8.23
CA ARG A 467 12.28 18.39 6.81
C ARG A 467 11.78 17.00 6.43
N PRO A 468 10.99 16.90 5.35
CA PRO A 468 10.67 15.59 4.75
C PRO A 468 11.94 14.85 4.32
N ILE A 469 12.02 13.56 4.67
CA ILE A 469 13.16 12.71 4.30
C ILE A 469 13.26 12.58 2.78
N THR A 470 12.12 12.54 2.09
CA THR A 470 12.06 12.50 0.62
C THR A 470 12.74 13.74 0.01
N LEU A 471 12.52 14.91 0.61
CA LEU A 471 13.18 16.14 0.17
C LEU A 471 14.69 16.04 0.31
N GLU A 472 15.18 15.63 1.48
CA GLU A 472 16.60 15.50 1.74
C GLU A 472 17.28 14.47 0.83
N LEU A 473 16.71 13.29 0.70
CA LEU A 473 17.28 12.22 -0.11
C LEU A 473 17.28 12.55 -1.61
N ASN A 474 16.23 13.17 -2.12
CA ASN A 474 16.17 13.54 -3.53
C ASN A 474 17.09 14.71 -3.88
N ALA A 475 17.41 15.57 -2.92
CA ALA A 475 18.38 16.65 -3.14
C ALA A 475 19.82 16.12 -3.33
N ILE A 476 20.19 15.04 -2.63
CA ILE A 476 21.52 14.41 -2.76
C ILE A 476 21.72 13.89 -4.21
N GLY A 477 20.69 13.34 -4.85
CA GLY A 477 20.79 12.85 -6.22
C GLY A 477 20.70 13.90 -7.32
N ALA A 478 20.44 15.16 -6.96
CA ALA A 478 20.46 16.27 -7.92
C ALA A 478 21.87 16.88 -8.10
N THR A 479 22.84 16.41 -7.33
CA THR A 479 24.23 16.89 -7.35
C THR A 479 25.22 15.92 -7.99
N ASP A 480 24.75 14.74 -8.41
CA ASP A 480 25.48 13.77 -9.24
C ASP A 480 24.99 13.83 -10.71
#